data_5b3030ba74a57f305f8e6c83dd4378dd
#
_entry.id   5b3030ba74a57f305f8e6c83dd4378dd
#
_cell.length_a   1.000
_cell.length_b   1.000
_cell.length_c   1.000
_cell.angle_alpha   90.00
_cell.angle_beta   90.00
_cell.angle_gamma   90.00
#
_symmetry.space_group_name_H-M   'P 1'
#
loop_
_entity.id
_entity.type
_entity.pdbx_description
1 polymer ?
#
loop_
_entity_poly.entity_id
_entity_poly.type
_entity_poly.pdbx_seq_one_letter_code
_entity_poly.pdbx_strand_id
1 'polypeptide(L)'
;NLNALRDWGHARDYVEMMWLMLQQDKPDDYVIATGHQYSVRDFITTAAKHLGITIAWQGEGVDEVGIIDAFDESIIAEKLINEGTDKDFIARTQLSHLKDIAREVALNPRLKPGNVIVRVSPHYFRPTEVETLLGDPSKAHEKLGWQPKVKFAELVQEMMDNDFIEARRECLCKHAGFSVAAYID
;
A
#
# COMPACT_ATOMS: atom_id res chain seq x y z
N ASN A 1 11.61 12.56 -1.68
CA ASN A 1 11.67 12.53 -3.14
C ASN A 1 10.74 11.43 -3.67
N LEU A 2 9.60 11.83 -4.29
CA LEU A 2 8.62 10.89 -4.81
C LEU A 2 9.10 10.14 -6.07
N ASN A 3 10.12 10.64 -6.73
CA ASN A 3 10.71 10.01 -7.93
C ASN A 3 11.83 9.01 -7.60
N ALA A 4 12.23 8.89 -6.32
CA ALA A 4 13.24 7.94 -5.92
C ALA A 4 12.80 6.51 -6.24
N LEU A 5 13.64 5.78 -6.96
CA LEU A 5 13.38 4.41 -7.41
C LEU A 5 13.84 3.39 -6.36
N ARG A 6 12.99 2.43 -6.07
CA ARG A 6 13.28 1.36 -5.12
C ARG A 6 12.86 0.01 -5.70
N ASP A 7 13.59 -1.02 -5.31
CA ASP A 7 13.21 -2.41 -5.57
C ASP A 7 12.26 -2.86 -4.46
N TRP A 8 10.97 -2.93 -4.78
CA TRP A 8 9.91 -3.28 -3.84
C TRP A 8 9.64 -4.79 -3.88
N GLY A 9 10.07 -5.51 -2.86
CA GLY A 9 9.85 -6.95 -2.76
C GLY A 9 8.98 -7.34 -1.57
N HIS A 10 8.26 -8.45 -1.71
CA HIS A 10 7.38 -8.96 -0.67
C HIS A 10 8.18 -9.72 0.41
N ALA A 11 7.88 -9.44 1.68
CA ALA A 11 8.60 -10.04 2.81
C ALA A 11 8.58 -11.58 2.80
N ARG A 12 7.48 -12.20 2.34
CA ARG A 12 7.36 -13.68 2.21
C ARG A 12 8.42 -14.25 1.26
N ASP A 13 8.64 -13.62 0.12
CA ASP A 13 9.65 -14.05 -0.85
C ASP A 13 11.05 -13.89 -0.27
N TYR A 14 11.29 -12.82 0.50
CA TYR A 14 12.58 -12.56 1.13
C TYR A 14 12.87 -13.55 2.25
N VAL A 15 11.87 -13.89 3.07
CA VAL A 15 12.01 -14.92 4.11
C VAL A 15 12.27 -16.30 3.48
N GLU A 16 11.60 -16.65 2.38
CA GLU A 16 11.89 -17.88 1.63
C GLU A 16 13.36 -17.93 1.18
N MET A 17 13.86 -16.82 0.65
CA MET A 17 15.27 -16.72 0.25
C MET A 17 16.22 -16.91 1.43
N MET A 18 15.95 -16.26 2.57
CA MET A 18 16.74 -16.43 3.78
C MET A 18 16.79 -17.88 4.23
N TRP A 19 15.65 -18.59 4.15
CA TRP A 19 15.58 -20.01 4.46
C TRP A 19 16.44 -20.85 3.50
N LEU A 20 16.36 -20.59 2.20
CA LEU A 20 17.15 -21.28 1.17
C LEU A 20 18.66 -21.08 1.39
N MET A 21 19.08 -19.88 1.76
CA MET A 21 20.50 -19.59 2.07
C MET A 21 21.01 -20.47 3.21
N LEU A 22 20.18 -20.72 4.23
CA LEU A 22 20.54 -21.55 5.38
C LEU A 22 20.58 -23.06 5.08
N GLN A 23 20.03 -23.49 3.95
CA GLN A 23 20.05 -24.90 3.53
C GLN A 23 21.32 -25.26 2.73
N GLN A 24 22.23 -24.31 2.50
CA GLN A 24 23.42 -24.53 1.70
C GLN A 24 24.55 -25.16 2.54
N ASP A 25 25.32 -26.06 1.95
CA ASP A 25 26.46 -26.70 2.60
C ASP A 25 27.62 -25.73 2.92
N LYS A 26 27.70 -24.66 2.11
CA LYS A 26 28.73 -23.62 2.25
C LYS A 26 28.10 -22.24 2.35
N PRO A 27 28.55 -21.40 3.27
CA PRO A 27 28.11 -20.02 3.35
C PRO A 27 28.52 -19.26 2.08
N ASP A 28 27.62 -18.41 1.61
CA ASP A 28 27.85 -17.53 0.48
C ASP A 28 26.98 -16.27 0.59
N ASP A 29 27.35 -15.20 -0.11
CA ASP A 29 26.62 -13.94 -0.12
C ASP A 29 25.66 -13.90 -1.30
N TYR A 30 24.42 -13.45 -1.05
CA TYR A 30 23.38 -13.31 -2.06
C TYR A 30 22.69 -11.97 -1.97
N VAL A 31 22.34 -11.40 -3.12
CA VAL A 31 21.45 -10.25 -3.20
C VAL A 31 20.01 -10.73 -3.28
N ILE A 32 19.17 -10.24 -2.36
CA ILE A 32 17.73 -10.50 -2.36
C ILE A 32 17.05 -9.26 -2.92
N ALA A 33 16.53 -9.37 -4.14
CA ALA A 33 15.91 -8.27 -4.87
C ALA A 33 14.90 -8.82 -5.88
N THR A 34 14.00 -7.95 -6.36
CA THR A 34 13.06 -8.34 -7.43
C THR A 34 13.65 -8.11 -8.83
N GLY A 35 14.68 -7.28 -8.94
CA GLY A 35 15.26 -6.86 -10.20
C GLY A 35 14.41 -5.81 -10.95
N HIS A 36 13.37 -5.28 -10.30
CA HIS A 36 12.50 -4.25 -10.85
C HIS A 36 12.39 -3.06 -9.89
N GLN A 37 12.33 -1.88 -10.48
CA GLN A 37 12.21 -0.65 -9.70
C GLN A 37 10.91 0.08 -9.99
N TYR A 38 10.36 0.67 -8.94
CA TYR A 38 9.22 1.58 -9.01
C TYR A 38 9.50 2.80 -8.14
N SER A 39 8.95 3.93 -8.50
CA SER A 39 9.07 5.14 -7.68
C SER A 39 8.11 5.11 -6.48
N VAL A 40 8.38 5.94 -5.49
CA VAL A 40 7.42 6.18 -4.39
C VAL A 40 6.10 6.70 -4.94
N ARG A 41 6.16 7.52 -5.99
CA ARG A 41 4.97 8.00 -6.72
C ARG A 41 4.15 6.86 -7.31
N ASP A 42 4.80 5.88 -7.96
CA ASP A 42 4.11 4.71 -8.53
C ASP A 42 3.41 3.91 -7.44
N PHE A 43 4.07 3.75 -6.27
CA PHE A 43 3.48 3.08 -5.13
C PHE A 43 2.20 3.79 -4.66
N ILE A 44 2.27 5.09 -4.41
CA ILE A 44 1.13 5.89 -3.93
C ILE A 44 0.00 5.89 -4.97
N THR A 45 0.34 6.06 -6.26
CA THR A 45 -0.64 6.08 -7.35
C THR A 45 -1.35 4.74 -7.48
N THR A 46 -0.60 3.62 -7.39
CA THR A 46 -1.17 2.27 -7.44
C THR A 46 -2.07 2.00 -6.24
N ALA A 47 -1.63 2.39 -5.04
CA ALA A 47 -2.40 2.26 -3.80
C ALA A 47 -3.72 3.07 -3.86
N ALA A 48 -3.64 4.33 -4.28
CA ALA A 48 -4.81 5.20 -4.43
C ALA A 48 -5.82 4.62 -5.45
N LYS A 49 -5.33 4.15 -6.60
CA LYS A 49 -6.16 3.53 -7.63
C LYS A 49 -6.90 2.30 -7.11
N HIS A 50 -6.28 1.52 -6.23
CA HIS A 50 -6.89 0.35 -5.61
C HIS A 50 -8.09 0.72 -4.72
N LEU A 51 -8.14 1.96 -4.24
CA LEU A 51 -9.27 2.54 -3.50
C LEU A 51 -10.21 3.41 -4.37
N GLY A 52 -10.09 3.34 -5.70
CA GLY A 52 -10.90 4.14 -6.62
C GLY A 52 -10.47 5.60 -6.75
N ILE A 53 -9.30 5.98 -6.23
CA ILE A 53 -8.81 7.35 -6.28
C ILE A 53 -7.81 7.51 -7.41
N THR A 54 -8.06 8.45 -8.33
CA THR A 54 -7.08 8.90 -9.31
C THR A 54 -6.38 10.15 -8.77
N ILE A 55 -5.05 10.16 -8.83
CA ILE A 55 -4.22 11.27 -8.34
C ILE A 55 -3.66 12.06 -9.51
N ALA A 56 -3.83 13.39 -9.49
CA ALA A 56 -3.06 14.33 -10.28
C ALA A 56 -1.92 14.89 -9.43
N TRP A 57 -0.70 14.87 -9.97
CA TRP A 57 0.48 15.37 -9.27
C TRP A 57 0.79 16.80 -9.71
N GLN A 58 1.11 17.69 -8.77
CA GLN A 58 1.44 19.10 -9.02
C GLN A 58 2.60 19.54 -8.12
N GLY A 59 3.41 20.48 -8.62
CA GLY A 59 4.58 20.99 -7.91
C GLY A 59 5.80 20.08 -8.04
N GLU A 60 6.87 20.44 -7.34
CA GLU A 60 8.15 19.71 -7.34
C GLU A 60 8.79 19.73 -5.95
N GLY A 61 9.56 18.70 -5.63
CA GLY A 61 10.34 18.63 -4.38
C GLY A 61 9.45 18.66 -3.14
N VAL A 62 9.69 19.60 -2.23
CA VAL A 62 8.91 19.75 -0.98
C VAL A 62 7.52 20.32 -1.22
N ASP A 63 7.33 21.04 -2.33
CA ASP A 63 6.04 21.67 -2.67
C ASP A 63 5.17 20.73 -3.50
N GLU A 64 5.65 19.51 -3.74
CA GLU A 64 4.90 18.51 -4.50
C GLU A 64 3.70 18.00 -3.73
N VAL A 65 2.55 17.95 -4.40
CA VAL A 65 1.28 17.48 -3.84
C VAL A 65 0.59 16.50 -4.79
N GLY A 66 -0.10 15.52 -4.19
CA GLY A 66 -1.04 14.66 -4.89
C GLY A 66 -2.46 15.12 -4.62
N ILE A 67 -3.20 15.44 -5.67
CA ILE A 67 -4.56 15.96 -5.65
C ILE A 67 -5.51 14.90 -6.20
N ILE A 68 -6.67 14.74 -5.60
CA ILE A 68 -7.72 13.88 -6.16
C ILE A 68 -8.18 14.48 -7.48
N ASP A 69 -7.93 13.78 -8.58
CA ASP A 69 -8.43 14.11 -9.91
C ASP A 69 -9.83 13.53 -10.12
N ALA A 70 -9.99 12.26 -9.76
CA ALA A 70 -11.26 11.55 -9.79
C ALA A 70 -11.39 10.57 -8.63
N PHE A 71 -12.63 10.28 -8.26
CA PHE A 71 -12.95 9.28 -7.23
C PHE A 71 -14.11 8.41 -7.71
N ASP A 72 -13.86 7.09 -7.79
CA ASP A 72 -14.88 6.09 -8.08
C ASP A 72 -15.41 5.48 -6.78
N GLU A 73 -16.53 5.99 -6.32
CA GLU A 73 -17.18 5.54 -5.08
C GLU A 73 -17.66 4.08 -5.13
N SER A 74 -17.86 3.51 -6.32
CA SER A 74 -18.31 2.13 -6.45
C SER A 74 -17.26 1.13 -5.98
N ILE A 75 -15.98 1.42 -6.20
CA ILE A 75 -14.85 0.59 -5.75
C ILE A 75 -14.80 0.52 -4.23
N ILE A 76 -14.92 1.66 -3.55
CA ILE A 76 -14.96 1.69 -2.08
C ILE A 76 -16.20 0.97 -1.54
N ALA A 77 -17.36 1.19 -2.16
CA ALA A 77 -18.59 0.51 -1.76
C ALA A 77 -18.45 -1.02 -1.88
N GLU A 78 -17.87 -1.51 -2.97
CA GLU A 78 -17.60 -2.92 -3.18
C GLU A 78 -16.65 -3.49 -2.12
N LYS A 79 -15.55 -2.80 -1.82
CA LYS A 79 -14.61 -3.20 -0.77
C LYS A 79 -15.24 -3.22 0.62
N LEU A 80 -16.07 -2.26 0.96
CA LEU A 80 -16.80 -2.24 2.23
C LEU A 80 -17.74 -3.44 2.38
N ILE A 81 -18.27 -3.96 1.29
CA ILE A 81 -19.19 -5.11 1.28
C ILE A 81 -18.42 -6.44 1.28
N ASN A 82 -17.36 -6.55 0.48
CA ASN A 82 -16.74 -7.83 0.14
C ASN A 82 -15.51 -8.17 0.97
N GLU A 83 -14.78 -7.17 1.50
CA GLU A 83 -13.49 -7.40 2.14
C GLU A 83 -13.54 -7.42 3.67
N GLY A 84 -12.93 -8.45 4.24
CA GLY A 84 -12.63 -8.54 5.67
C GLY A 84 -13.82 -8.78 6.59
N THR A 85 -14.97 -9.12 6.04
CA THR A 85 -16.13 -9.46 6.84
C THR A 85 -16.42 -10.96 6.72
N ASP A 86 -16.48 -11.64 7.87
CA ASP A 86 -17.04 -12.98 7.95
C ASP A 86 -18.39 -12.99 7.23
N LYS A 87 -18.61 -13.96 6.32
CA LYS A 87 -19.87 -14.09 5.58
C LYS A 87 -21.07 -14.14 6.50
N ASP A 88 -20.91 -14.70 7.69
CA ASP A 88 -21.93 -14.71 8.74
C ASP A 88 -22.15 -13.34 9.37
N PHE A 89 -21.13 -12.49 9.46
CA PHE A 89 -21.26 -11.11 9.93
C PHE A 89 -22.00 -10.25 8.91
N ILE A 90 -21.71 -10.40 7.61
CA ILE A 90 -22.45 -9.71 6.53
C ILE A 90 -23.93 -10.10 6.55
N ALA A 91 -24.23 -11.38 6.77
CA ALA A 91 -25.60 -11.87 6.86
C ALA A 91 -26.35 -11.35 8.09
N ARG A 92 -25.65 -11.05 9.19
CA ARG A 92 -26.22 -10.50 10.45
C ARG A 92 -26.24 -8.98 10.47
N THR A 93 -25.31 -8.31 9.79
CA THR A 93 -25.30 -6.86 9.65
C THR A 93 -26.24 -6.52 8.52
N GLN A 94 -27.31 -5.77 8.83
CA GLN A 94 -28.26 -5.36 7.78
C GLN A 94 -27.50 -4.70 6.62
N LEU A 95 -27.67 -5.23 5.42
CA LEU A 95 -27.02 -4.74 4.19
C LEU A 95 -27.26 -3.22 3.97
N SER A 96 -28.32 -2.68 4.57
CA SER A 96 -28.62 -1.26 4.65
C SER A 96 -27.50 -0.45 5.33
N HIS A 97 -26.96 -0.96 6.44
CA HIS A 97 -25.92 -0.25 7.21
C HIS A 97 -24.61 -0.12 6.45
N LEU A 98 -24.20 -1.15 5.70
CA LEU A 98 -23.02 -1.08 4.83
C LEU A 98 -23.21 -0.10 3.66
N LYS A 99 -24.43 -0.01 3.12
CA LYS A 99 -24.77 0.99 2.11
C LYS A 99 -24.75 2.41 2.66
N ASP A 100 -25.17 2.59 3.91
CA ASP A 100 -25.11 3.90 4.57
C ASP A 100 -23.66 4.33 4.80
N ILE A 101 -22.78 3.42 5.26
CA ILE A 101 -21.34 3.68 5.40
C ILE A 101 -20.72 4.03 4.03
N ALA A 102 -20.99 3.25 2.99
CA ALA A 102 -20.50 3.54 1.65
C ALA A 102 -20.96 4.92 1.16
N ARG A 103 -22.21 5.28 1.44
CA ARG A 103 -22.76 6.61 1.13
C ARG A 103 -22.09 7.72 1.93
N GLU A 104 -21.82 7.51 3.23
CA GLU A 104 -21.08 8.48 4.05
C GLU A 104 -19.65 8.68 3.53
N VAL A 105 -18.97 7.60 3.13
CA VAL A 105 -17.63 7.68 2.51
C VAL A 105 -17.70 8.49 1.21
N ALA A 106 -18.67 8.19 0.32
CA ALA A 106 -18.86 8.90 -0.94
C ALA A 106 -19.18 10.40 -0.74
N LEU A 107 -19.89 10.72 0.33
CA LEU A 107 -20.23 12.11 0.68
C LEU A 107 -19.12 12.83 1.47
N ASN A 108 -18.03 12.14 1.83
CA ASN A 108 -16.97 12.75 2.60
C ASN A 108 -16.33 13.92 1.81
N PRO A 109 -16.36 15.15 2.36
CA PRO A 109 -15.85 16.32 1.65
C PRO A 109 -14.35 16.23 1.37
N ARG A 110 -13.61 15.35 2.06
CA ARG A 110 -12.17 15.13 1.85
C ARG A 110 -11.87 14.27 0.61
N LEU A 111 -12.84 13.48 0.13
CA LEU A 111 -12.69 12.60 -1.04
C LEU A 111 -13.21 13.24 -2.34
N LYS A 112 -13.22 14.56 -2.41
CA LYS A 112 -13.68 15.29 -3.61
C LYS A 112 -12.52 15.66 -4.52
N PRO A 113 -12.72 15.66 -5.84
CA PRO A 113 -11.76 16.22 -6.79
C PRO A 113 -11.29 17.61 -6.38
N GLY A 114 -10.00 17.88 -6.54
CA GLY A 114 -9.35 19.12 -6.12
C GLY A 114 -8.75 19.09 -4.71
N ASN A 115 -9.09 18.13 -3.87
CA ASN A 115 -8.52 18.02 -2.53
C ASN A 115 -7.12 17.36 -2.56
N VAL A 116 -6.22 17.94 -1.77
CA VAL A 116 -4.87 17.38 -1.57
C VAL A 116 -4.93 16.24 -0.58
N ILE A 117 -4.44 15.08 -0.98
CA ILE A 117 -4.36 13.85 -0.16
C ILE A 117 -2.93 13.40 0.11
N VAL A 118 -1.97 13.89 -0.66
CA VAL A 118 -0.54 13.60 -0.47
C VAL A 118 0.23 14.92 -0.37
N ARG A 119 1.15 15.00 0.60
CA ARG A 119 2.08 16.11 0.76
C ARG A 119 3.46 15.57 1.11
N VAL A 120 4.50 16.22 0.61
CA VAL A 120 5.85 15.97 1.07
C VAL A 120 6.04 16.74 2.39
N SER A 121 6.37 16.01 3.47
CA SER A 121 6.67 16.65 4.74
C SER A 121 8.08 17.24 4.73
N PRO A 122 8.26 18.55 5.01
CA PRO A 122 9.60 19.14 5.12
C PRO A 122 10.47 18.46 6.19
N HIS A 123 9.86 17.90 7.24
CA HIS A 123 10.56 17.23 8.33
C HIS A 123 11.27 15.95 7.84
N TYR A 124 10.67 15.22 6.90
CA TYR A 124 11.22 13.98 6.33
C TYR A 124 11.93 14.18 5.00
N PHE A 125 11.93 15.41 4.49
CA PHE A 125 12.58 15.71 3.21
C PHE A 125 14.10 15.59 3.34
N ARG A 126 14.70 14.77 2.47
CA ARG A 126 16.15 14.59 2.40
C ARG A 126 16.66 15.20 1.11
N PRO A 127 17.52 16.25 1.18
CA PRO A 127 18.07 16.88 -0.03
C PRO A 127 18.97 15.95 -0.85
N THR A 128 19.61 15.00 -0.16
CA THR A 128 20.53 14.01 -0.75
C THR A 128 19.93 12.61 -0.64
N GLU A 129 18.84 12.37 -1.36
CA GLU A 129 18.23 11.03 -1.43
C GLU A 129 18.98 10.19 -2.49
N VAL A 130 19.15 8.89 -2.22
CA VAL A 130 19.61 7.94 -3.23
C VAL A 130 18.53 7.81 -4.29
N GLU A 131 18.86 8.22 -5.53
CA GLU A 131 17.88 8.27 -6.62
C GLU A 131 17.42 6.90 -7.07
N THR A 132 18.32 5.92 -7.07
CA THR A 132 18.05 4.56 -7.56
C THR A 132 18.73 3.50 -6.72
N LEU A 133 18.00 2.45 -6.37
CA LEU A 133 18.50 1.24 -5.72
C LEU A 133 17.90 0.05 -6.44
N LEU A 134 18.72 -0.61 -7.26
CA LEU A 134 18.35 -1.84 -7.98
C LEU A 134 19.27 -2.96 -7.53
N GLY A 135 18.69 -4.05 -7.06
CA GLY A 135 19.42 -5.27 -6.77
C GLY A 135 19.50 -6.19 -8.00
N ASP A 136 20.61 -6.92 -8.12
CA ASP A 136 20.74 -7.99 -9.10
C ASP A 136 20.61 -9.35 -8.41
N PRO A 137 19.48 -10.06 -8.55
CA PRO A 137 19.24 -11.36 -7.93
C PRO A 137 19.79 -12.55 -8.76
N SER A 138 20.51 -12.33 -9.85
CA SER A 138 20.93 -13.38 -10.79
C SER A 138 21.64 -14.55 -10.10
N LYS A 139 22.55 -14.27 -9.16
CA LYS A 139 23.24 -15.31 -8.40
C LYS A 139 22.29 -16.16 -7.56
N ALA A 140 21.28 -15.54 -6.94
CA ALA A 140 20.27 -16.24 -6.15
C ALA A 140 19.43 -17.15 -7.04
N HIS A 141 19.05 -16.66 -8.20
CA HIS A 141 18.32 -17.44 -9.20
C HIS A 141 19.13 -18.62 -9.72
N GLU A 142 20.37 -18.40 -10.13
CA GLU A 142 21.24 -19.45 -10.71
C GLU A 142 21.63 -20.54 -9.71
N LYS A 143 21.97 -20.16 -8.47
CA LYS A 143 22.49 -21.10 -7.48
C LYS A 143 21.41 -21.74 -6.60
N LEU A 144 20.36 -21.02 -6.30
CA LEU A 144 19.32 -21.46 -5.36
C LEU A 144 17.96 -21.70 -6.04
N GLY A 145 17.82 -21.35 -7.33
CA GLY A 145 16.54 -21.43 -8.05
C GLY A 145 15.50 -20.44 -7.52
N TRP A 146 15.91 -19.46 -6.70
CA TRP A 146 14.98 -18.52 -6.09
C TRP A 146 14.56 -17.42 -7.08
N GLN A 147 13.27 -17.12 -7.07
CA GLN A 147 12.67 -16.01 -7.81
C GLN A 147 11.59 -15.36 -6.96
N PRO A 148 11.43 -14.03 -7.02
CA PRO A 148 10.30 -13.36 -6.39
C PRO A 148 8.99 -13.81 -7.05
N LYS A 149 8.01 -14.15 -6.23
CA LYS A 149 6.70 -14.68 -6.69
C LYS A 149 5.65 -13.59 -6.75
N VAL A 150 5.72 -12.64 -5.80
CA VAL A 150 4.76 -11.55 -5.66
C VAL A 150 5.21 -10.34 -6.49
N LYS A 151 4.38 -9.91 -7.42
CA LYS A 151 4.62 -8.72 -8.24
C LYS A 151 4.29 -7.45 -7.48
N PHE A 152 4.88 -6.32 -7.91
CA PHE A 152 4.66 -5.02 -7.29
C PHE A 152 3.18 -4.65 -7.10
N ALA A 153 2.35 -4.82 -8.13
CA ALA A 153 0.92 -4.51 -8.02
C ALA A 153 0.20 -5.40 -7.01
N GLU A 154 0.57 -6.68 -6.91
CA GLU A 154 0.01 -7.64 -5.95
C GLU A 154 0.43 -7.29 -4.52
N LEU A 155 1.71 -6.89 -4.33
CA LEU A 155 2.22 -6.39 -3.05
C LEU A 155 1.43 -5.18 -2.57
N VAL A 156 1.28 -4.16 -3.43
CA VAL A 156 0.53 -2.95 -3.09
C VAL A 156 -0.92 -3.26 -2.78
N GLN A 157 -1.55 -4.15 -3.56
CA GLN A 157 -2.92 -4.59 -3.32
C GLN A 157 -3.06 -5.27 -1.95
N GLU A 158 -2.21 -6.26 -1.63
CA GLU A 158 -2.25 -6.98 -0.36
C GLU A 158 -2.07 -6.03 0.84
N MET A 159 -1.14 -5.07 0.74
CA MET A 159 -0.95 -4.05 1.77
C MET A 159 -2.20 -3.18 1.93
N MET A 160 -2.76 -2.68 0.84
CA MET A 160 -3.94 -1.81 0.88
C MET A 160 -5.18 -2.52 1.42
N ASP A 161 -5.39 -3.78 1.06
CA ASP A 161 -6.54 -4.57 1.56
C ASP A 161 -6.41 -4.78 3.07
N ASN A 162 -5.21 -5.09 3.56
CA ASN A 162 -4.97 -5.24 5.00
C ASN A 162 -5.14 -3.92 5.75
N ASP A 163 -4.54 -2.84 5.27
CA ASP A 163 -4.64 -1.51 5.90
C ASP A 163 -6.08 -1.00 5.90
N PHE A 164 -6.85 -1.29 4.87
CA PHE A 164 -8.26 -0.95 4.80
C PHE A 164 -9.09 -1.68 5.86
N ILE A 165 -8.83 -2.98 6.09
CA ILE A 165 -9.47 -3.78 7.15
C ILE A 165 -9.12 -3.19 8.52
N GLU A 166 -7.85 -2.86 8.77
CA GLU A 166 -7.42 -2.26 10.03
C GLU A 166 -8.07 -0.89 10.26
N ALA A 167 -8.09 -0.01 9.26
CA ALA A 167 -8.74 1.29 9.34
C ALA A 167 -10.23 1.17 9.64
N ARG A 168 -10.92 0.20 9.07
CA ARG A 168 -12.33 -0.10 9.37
C ARG A 168 -12.51 -0.54 10.82
N ARG A 169 -11.65 -1.45 11.30
CA ARG A 169 -11.67 -1.92 12.68
C ARG A 169 -11.50 -0.76 13.66
N GLU A 170 -10.53 0.10 13.40
CA GLU A 170 -10.30 1.30 14.22
C GLU A 170 -11.49 2.26 14.22
N CYS A 171 -12.08 2.49 13.05
CA CYS A 171 -13.25 3.34 12.91
C CYS A 171 -14.42 2.80 13.76
N LEU A 172 -14.70 1.51 13.70
CA LEU A 172 -15.74 0.85 14.50
C LEU A 172 -15.46 0.95 16.00
N CYS A 173 -14.22 0.73 16.43
CA CYS A 173 -13.82 0.88 17.82
C CYS A 173 -14.04 2.31 18.32
N LYS A 174 -13.62 3.31 17.55
CA LYS A 174 -13.83 4.74 17.89
C LYS A 174 -15.32 5.09 18.01
N HIS A 175 -16.15 4.63 17.08
CA HIS A 175 -17.61 4.84 17.12
C HIS A 175 -18.26 4.16 18.33
N ALA A 176 -17.73 3.01 18.75
CA ALA A 176 -18.19 2.30 19.94
C ALA A 176 -17.66 2.90 21.28
N GLY A 177 -16.89 4.00 21.21
CA GLY A 177 -16.35 4.69 22.39
C GLY A 177 -15.06 4.09 22.95
N PHE A 178 -14.41 3.16 22.24
CA PHE A 178 -13.10 2.62 22.62
C PHE A 178 -11.96 3.52 22.15
N SER A 179 -10.92 3.63 22.98
CA SER A 179 -9.66 4.26 22.56
C SER A 179 -8.91 3.31 21.62
N VAL A 180 -8.42 3.85 20.51
CA VAL A 180 -7.53 3.16 19.59
C VAL A 180 -6.14 3.74 19.78
N ALA A 181 -5.10 2.89 19.75
CA ALA A 181 -3.72 3.35 19.84
C ALA A 181 -3.46 4.41 18.76
N ALA A 182 -2.94 5.57 19.17
CA ALA A 182 -2.50 6.56 18.19
C ALA A 182 -1.26 5.99 17.49
N TYR A 183 -1.23 6.03 16.15
CA TYR A 183 0.02 5.87 15.44
C TYR A 183 0.94 7.02 15.87
N ILE A 184 2.13 6.67 16.34
CA ILE A 184 3.14 7.65 16.69
C ILE A 184 3.67 8.21 15.37
N ASP A 185 3.38 9.49 15.11
CA ASP A 185 3.92 10.25 13.97
C ASP A 185 5.46 10.42 14.09
#